data_413307e9650fd52917eeab6033881110
#
_entry.id   413307e9650fd52917eeab6033881110
#
_cell.length_a   1.000
_cell.length_b   1.000
_cell.length_c   1.000
_cell.angle_alpha   90.00
_cell.angle_beta   90.00
_cell.angle_gamma   90.00
#
_symmetry.space_group_name_H-M   'P 1'
#
loop_
_entity.id
_entity.type
_entity.pdbx_description
1 polymer ?
#
loop_
_entity_poly.entity_id
_entity_poly.type
_entity_poly.pdbx_seq_one_letter_code
_entity_poly.pdbx_strand_id
1 'polypeptide(L)'
;MVYPAFAIEYDQIVSTSDGTLDVGIYTIPEVLNIEEPMKLMIDFLKPGTERIQQHIDYTVGITKDGDYVFGPTIRLHTSEYTSPSVPLPVEFSENGLHLIHIEVDGIWFTIVPLETATLTINVGESITPSPTPTAETSIPGWIKNNAGWWADGQIDDNTYVSGLQWLISNGIMKIS
;
A
#
# COMPACT_ATOMS: atom_id res chain seq x y z
N MET A 1 35.98 6.99 -12.49
CA MET A 1 34.85 7.92 -12.32
C MET A 1 33.69 7.07 -11.80
N VAL A 2 33.35 7.18 -10.52
CA VAL A 2 32.24 6.43 -9.92
C VAL A 2 31.01 7.27 -10.15
N TYR A 3 30.08 6.81 -10.98
CA TYR A 3 28.77 7.43 -11.10
C TYR A 3 28.02 7.16 -9.78
N PRO A 4 27.43 8.18 -9.13
CA PRO A 4 26.55 7.90 -8.02
C PRO A 4 25.40 7.04 -8.53
N ALA A 5 25.18 5.90 -7.91
CA ALA A 5 23.95 5.15 -8.11
C ALA A 5 22.83 6.08 -7.63
N PHE A 6 21.96 6.51 -8.53
CA PHE A 6 20.76 7.23 -8.14
C PHE A 6 19.93 6.25 -7.31
N ALA A 7 19.74 6.55 -6.04
CA ALA A 7 18.79 5.82 -5.22
C ALA A 7 17.40 6.02 -5.85
N ILE A 8 16.63 4.94 -5.97
CA ILE A 8 15.24 5.04 -6.42
C ILE A 8 14.47 5.73 -5.29
N GLU A 9 13.80 6.81 -5.61
CA GLU A 9 12.89 7.48 -4.68
C GLU A 9 11.51 6.85 -4.88
N TYR A 10 11.03 6.15 -3.85
CA TYR A 10 9.70 5.54 -3.85
C TYR A 10 8.67 6.53 -3.36
N ASP A 11 7.52 6.62 -4.02
CA ASP A 11 6.38 7.40 -3.57
C ASP A 11 5.81 6.81 -2.27
N GLN A 12 5.85 5.49 -2.15
CA GLN A 12 5.39 4.77 -0.97
C GLN A 12 6.12 3.44 -0.81
N ILE A 13 6.38 3.03 0.45
CA ILE A 13 6.85 1.70 0.82
C ILE A 13 5.94 1.15 1.91
N VAL A 14 5.47 -0.10 1.74
CA VAL A 14 4.59 -0.79 2.69
C VAL A 14 5.08 -2.23 2.86
N SER A 15 5.12 -2.73 4.09
CA SER A 15 5.41 -4.15 4.35
C SER A 15 4.24 -5.04 3.96
N THR A 16 4.53 -6.26 3.48
CA THR A 16 3.51 -7.29 3.27
C THR A 16 2.89 -7.73 4.61
N SER A 17 1.73 -8.39 4.55
CA SER A 17 0.97 -8.82 5.74
C SER A 17 1.79 -9.61 6.76
N ASP A 18 2.72 -10.44 6.30
CA ASP A 18 3.59 -11.27 7.16
C ASP A 18 4.96 -10.61 7.39
N GLY A 19 5.22 -9.47 6.72
CA GLY A 19 6.48 -8.71 6.87
C GLY A 19 7.69 -9.39 6.26
N THR A 20 7.50 -10.33 5.32
CA THR A 20 8.62 -11.00 4.66
C THR A 20 9.23 -10.17 3.55
N LEU A 21 8.48 -9.19 3.03
CA LEU A 21 8.90 -8.23 2.02
C LEU A 21 8.38 -6.83 2.36
N ASP A 22 9.10 -5.83 1.85
CA ASP A 22 8.58 -4.48 1.68
C ASP A 22 8.27 -4.26 0.20
N VAL A 23 7.16 -3.61 -0.11
CA VAL A 23 6.75 -3.27 -1.48
C VAL A 23 6.91 -1.77 -1.66
N GLY A 24 7.79 -1.36 -2.56
CA GLY A 24 7.99 0.02 -2.96
C GLY A 24 7.32 0.31 -4.31
N ILE A 25 6.65 1.44 -4.42
CA ILE A 25 6.07 1.90 -5.68
C ILE A 25 6.52 3.33 -6.00
N TYR A 26 6.58 3.63 -7.28
CA TYR A 26 6.65 4.97 -7.82
C TYR A 26 6.00 5.03 -9.19
N THR A 27 5.67 6.22 -9.65
CA THR A 27 4.94 6.42 -10.90
C THR A 27 5.72 7.26 -11.91
N ILE A 28 5.50 6.98 -13.19
CA ILE A 28 6.04 7.76 -14.30
C ILE A 28 4.89 8.10 -15.25
N PRO A 29 4.50 9.38 -15.38
CA PRO A 29 5.04 10.56 -14.68
C PRO A 29 4.68 10.56 -13.19
N GLU A 30 5.34 11.42 -12.41
CA GLU A 30 5.08 11.61 -10.98
C GLU A 30 3.69 12.22 -10.71
N VAL A 31 3.23 13.11 -11.60
CA VAL A 31 1.89 13.68 -11.55
C VAL A 31 0.99 12.91 -12.48
N LEU A 32 -0.07 12.33 -11.93
CA LEU A 32 -0.99 11.47 -12.65
C LEU A 32 -2.23 12.25 -13.10
N ASN A 33 -2.57 12.14 -14.37
CA ASN A 33 -3.77 12.71 -14.96
C ASN A 33 -4.67 11.61 -15.52
N ILE A 34 -5.98 11.88 -15.58
CA ILE A 34 -6.92 10.99 -16.26
C ILE A 34 -6.65 10.96 -17.75
N GLU A 35 -6.96 9.82 -18.39
CA GLU A 35 -6.82 9.58 -19.83
C GLU A 35 -5.37 9.75 -20.34
N GLU A 36 -4.39 9.82 -19.44
CA GLU A 36 -2.98 9.82 -19.78
C GLU A 36 -2.34 8.48 -19.37
N PRO A 37 -1.60 7.83 -20.28
CA PRO A 37 -0.92 6.58 -19.95
C PRO A 37 0.20 6.85 -18.94
N MET A 38 0.22 6.05 -17.88
CA MET A 38 1.27 6.06 -16.87
C MET A 38 1.93 4.70 -16.74
N LYS A 39 3.05 4.65 -16.07
CA LYS A 39 3.71 3.41 -15.65
C LYS A 39 3.73 3.38 -14.13
N LEU A 40 3.07 2.39 -13.56
CA LEU A 40 3.25 2.02 -12.16
C LEU A 40 4.48 1.13 -12.08
N MET A 41 5.47 1.57 -11.31
CA MET A 41 6.70 0.86 -11.07
C MET A 41 6.61 0.18 -9.70
N ILE A 42 6.91 -1.10 -9.62
CA ILE A 42 6.79 -1.90 -8.40
C ILE A 42 8.11 -2.61 -8.15
N ASP A 43 8.64 -2.45 -6.96
CA ASP A 43 9.82 -3.16 -6.46
C ASP A 43 9.48 -3.93 -5.18
N PHE A 44 10.04 -5.11 -5.06
CA PHE A 44 10.00 -5.90 -3.84
C PHE A 44 11.36 -5.78 -3.14
N LEU A 45 11.34 -5.39 -1.88
CA LEU A 45 12.54 -5.09 -1.11
C LEU A 45 12.69 -6.08 0.05
N LYS A 46 13.92 -6.33 0.46
CA LYS A 46 14.18 -7.04 1.71
C LYS A 46 13.75 -6.16 2.89
N PRO A 47 13.02 -6.70 3.87
CA PRO A 47 12.43 -5.91 4.95
C PRO A 47 13.40 -4.94 5.61
N GLY A 48 12.98 -3.68 5.72
CA GLY A 48 13.76 -2.61 6.35
C GLY A 48 15.03 -2.20 5.59
N THR A 49 15.13 -2.54 4.28
CA THR A 49 16.28 -2.17 3.45
C THR A 49 15.82 -1.67 2.08
N GLU A 50 16.72 -0.99 1.35
CA GLU A 50 16.50 -0.61 -0.06
C GLU A 50 16.98 -1.68 -1.06
N ARG A 51 17.26 -2.90 -0.57
CA ARG A 51 17.79 -3.99 -1.39
C ARG A 51 16.66 -4.74 -2.06
N ILE A 52 16.64 -4.74 -3.39
CA ILE A 52 15.65 -5.47 -4.18
C ILE A 52 15.75 -6.97 -3.90
N GLN A 53 14.58 -7.57 -3.68
CA GLN A 53 14.35 -9.01 -3.65
C GLN A 53 13.83 -9.43 -5.02
N GLN A 54 14.56 -10.32 -5.68
CA GLN A 54 14.21 -10.86 -7.00
C GLN A 54 13.45 -12.18 -6.87
N HIS A 55 12.92 -12.65 -8.00
CA HIS A 55 12.17 -13.91 -8.12
C HIS A 55 10.93 -13.93 -7.22
N ILE A 56 10.12 -12.89 -7.35
CA ILE A 56 8.83 -12.76 -6.69
C ILE A 56 7.72 -13.08 -7.68
N ASP A 57 6.81 -13.97 -7.29
CA ASP A 57 5.55 -14.23 -7.99
C ASP A 57 4.43 -13.45 -7.31
N TYR A 58 3.67 -12.68 -8.09
CA TYR A 58 2.68 -11.77 -7.54
C TYR A 58 1.58 -11.44 -8.54
N THR A 59 0.47 -10.91 -8.04
CA THR A 59 -0.61 -10.29 -8.82
C THR A 59 -0.82 -8.85 -8.38
N VAL A 60 -1.38 -8.03 -9.27
CA VAL A 60 -1.70 -6.61 -9.00
C VAL A 60 -3.12 -6.32 -9.43
N GLY A 61 -3.86 -5.67 -8.56
CA GLY A 61 -5.16 -5.08 -8.87
C GLY A 61 -5.22 -3.65 -8.36
N ILE A 62 -5.97 -2.78 -9.03
CA ILE A 62 -6.21 -1.41 -8.57
C ILE A 62 -7.71 -1.21 -8.46
N THR A 63 -8.15 -0.70 -7.31
CA THR A 63 -9.55 -0.41 -7.06
C THR A 63 -9.77 1.08 -6.79
N LYS A 64 -10.97 1.53 -7.12
CA LYS A 64 -11.53 2.82 -6.71
C LYS A 64 -12.93 2.59 -6.15
N ASP A 65 -13.19 3.13 -4.97
CA ASP A 65 -14.48 2.99 -4.27
C ASP A 65 -14.97 1.53 -4.11
N GLY A 66 -14.02 0.56 -4.16
CA GLY A 66 -14.27 -0.87 -4.03
C GLY A 66 -14.37 -1.63 -5.34
N ASP A 67 -14.48 -0.97 -6.47
CA ASP A 67 -14.53 -1.59 -7.80
C ASP A 67 -13.15 -1.64 -8.46
N TYR A 68 -12.85 -2.73 -9.18
CA TYR A 68 -11.61 -2.82 -9.94
C TYR A 68 -11.63 -1.89 -11.15
N VAL A 69 -10.63 -0.99 -11.22
CA VAL A 69 -10.35 -0.15 -12.39
C VAL A 69 -9.21 -0.70 -13.22
N PHE A 70 -8.37 -1.57 -12.62
CA PHE A 70 -7.30 -2.30 -13.29
C PHE A 70 -7.11 -3.67 -12.66
N GLY A 71 -6.85 -4.70 -13.46
CA GLY A 71 -6.57 -6.06 -12.98
C GLY A 71 -7.80 -6.77 -12.38
N PRO A 72 -7.59 -7.73 -11.45
CA PRO A 72 -6.26 -8.26 -11.09
C PRO A 72 -5.53 -8.84 -12.29
N THR A 73 -4.21 -8.70 -12.32
CA THR A 73 -3.36 -9.25 -13.38
C THR A 73 -3.33 -10.78 -13.31
N ILE A 74 -2.87 -11.42 -14.38
CA ILE A 74 -2.35 -12.78 -14.26
C ILE A 74 -1.13 -12.77 -13.33
N ARG A 75 -0.71 -13.92 -12.84
CA ARG A 75 0.50 -14.05 -12.03
C ARG A 75 1.71 -13.53 -12.79
N LEU A 76 2.39 -12.54 -12.23
CA LEU A 76 3.60 -11.92 -12.73
C LEU A 76 4.82 -12.48 -12.00
N HIS A 77 6.00 -12.34 -12.59
CA HIS A 77 7.26 -12.80 -12.00
C HIS A 77 8.34 -11.74 -12.16
N THR A 78 9.05 -11.40 -11.06
CA THR A 78 10.25 -10.57 -11.16
C THR A 78 11.48 -11.44 -11.41
N SER A 79 12.40 -10.97 -12.25
CA SER A 79 13.65 -11.68 -12.55
C SER A 79 14.86 -10.77 -12.34
N GLU A 80 16.05 -11.35 -12.29
CA GLU A 80 17.31 -10.60 -12.22
C GLU A 80 17.57 -9.69 -13.43
N TYR A 81 16.86 -9.92 -14.55
CA TYR A 81 16.97 -9.14 -15.76
C TYR A 81 15.93 -8.02 -15.89
N THR A 82 14.89 -8.02 -15.05
CA THR A 82 13.98 -6.89 -14.94
C THR A 82 14.63 -5.84 -14.05
N SER A 83 15.30 -4.91 -14.64
CA SER A 83 16.02 -3.83 -13.97
C SER A 83 15.10 -2.68 -13.64
N PRO A 84 15.37 -2.05 -12.55
CA PRO A 84 15.02 -2.39 -11.20
C PRO A 84 13.52 -2.53 -10.96
N SER A 85 12.61 -2.16 -11.78
CA SER A 85 11.17 -2.18 -11.50
C SER A 85 10.38 -2.77 -12.65
N VAL A 86 9.31 -3.49 -12.36
CA VAL A 86 8.38 -4.00 -13.39
C VAL A 86 7.41 -2.89 -13.77
N PRO A 87 7.50 -2.33 -14.99
CA PRO A 87 6.58 -1.29 -15.42
C PRO A 87 5.22 -1.90 -15.77
N LEU A 88 4.18 -1.52 -15.07
CA LEU A 88 2.79 -1.82 -15.41
C LEU A 88 2.17 -0.59 -16.08
N PRO A 89 1.80 -0.68 -17.37
CA PRO A 89 1.06 0.39 -18.00
C PRO A 89 -0.36 0.44 -17.44
N VAL A 90 -0.74 1.60 -16.94
CA VAL A 90 -2.09 1.84 -16.39
C VAL A 90 -2.61 3.15 -16.96
N GLU A 91 -3.91 3.23 -17.18
CA GLU A 91 -4.62 4.45 -17.55
C GLU A 91 -5.83 4.59 -16.64
N PHE A 92 -6.02 5.77 -16.09
CA PHE A 92 -7.14 6.05 -15.20
C PHE A 92 -8.19 6.90 -15.89
N SER A 93 -9.44 6.54 -15.71
CA SER A 93 -10.59 7.30 -16.21
C SER A 93 -11.20 8.24 -15.18
N GLU A 94 -10.79 8.15 -13.92
CA GLU A 94 -11.36 8.90 -12.82
C GLU A 94 -10.29 9.48 -11.90
N ASN A 95 -10.51 10.71 -11.44
CA ASN A 95 -9.67 11.36 -10.45
C ASN A 95 -9.93 10.80 -9.04
N GLY A 96 -8.95 11.00 -8.16
CA GLY A 96 -9.06 10.71 -6.74
C GLY A 96 -8.20 9.54 -6.27
N LEU A 97 -8.49 9.07 -5.07
CA LEU A 97 -7.72 8.03 -4.41
C LEU A 97 -8.04 6.65 -5.00
N HIS A 98 -7.00 5.93 -5.37
CA HIS A 98 -7.05 4.54 -5.82
C HIS A 98 -6.22 3.67 -4.87
N LEU A 99 -6.66 2.43 -4.65
CA LEU A 99 -5.93 1.44 -3.85
C LEU A 99 -5.27 0.42 -4.77
N ILE A 100 -3.98 0.22 -4.59
CA ILE A 100 -3.20 -0.81 -5.27
C ILE A 100 -3.13 -2.01 -4.34
N HIS A 101 -3.65 -3.14 -4.79
CA HIS A 101 -3.61 -4.42 -4.09
C HIS A 101 -2.54 -5.29 -4.73
N ILE A 102 -1.59 -5.74 -3.95
CA ILE A 102 -0.54 -6.65 -4.37
C ILE A 102 -0.65 -7.92 -3.54
N GLU A 103 -0.71 -9.04 -4.21
CA GLU A 103 -0.71 -10.37 -3.61
C GLU A 103 0.55 -11.11 -4.04
N VAL A 104 1.32 -11.59 -3.06
CA VAL A 104 2.56 -12.36 -3.28
C VAL A 104 2.32 -13.80 -2.88
N ASP A 105 2.61 -14.74 -3.77
CA ASP A 105 2.42 -16.18 -3.55
C ASP A 105 3.67 -17.02 -3.86
N GLY A 106 4.80 -16.36 -4.21
CA GLY A 106 6.07 -17.03 -4.45
C GLY A 106 7.29 -16.13 -4.21
N ILE A 107 8.31 -16.68 -3.56
CA ILE A 107 9.60 -16.04 -3.31
C ILE A 107 10.71 -17.04 -3.63
N TRP A 108 11.72 -16.64 -4.44
CA TRP A 108 12.82 -17.51 -4.83
C TRP A 108 12.38 -18.88 -5.37
N PHE A 109 11.41 -18.88 -6.32
CA PHE A 109 10.85 -20.09 -6.93
C PHE A 109 10.16 -21.05 -5.94
N THR A 110 9.86 -20.58 -4.74
CA THR A 110 9.16 -21.34 -3.71
C THR A 110 7.80 -20.73 -3.46
N ILE A 111 6.75 -21.56 -3.49
CA ILE A 111 5.41 -21.13 -3.12
C ILE A 111 5.41 -20.79 -1.62
N VAL A 112 4.92 -19.60 -1.29
CA VAL A 112 4.75 -19.14 0.09
C VAL A 112 3.25 -18.97 0.40
N PRO A 113 2.86 -18.91 1.68
CA PRO A 113 1.52 -18.45 2.04
C PRO A 113 1.23 -17.09 1.39
N LEU A 114 -0.01 -16.88 0.98
CA LEU A 114 -0.40 -15.63 0.35
C LEU A 114 -0.16 -14.45 1.29
N GLU A 115 0.67 -13.52 0.86
CA GLU A 115 0.91 -12.26 1.54
C GLU A 115 0.32 -11.11 0.74
N THR A 116 -0.17 -10.10 1.42
CA THR A 116 -0.81 -8.95 0.78
C THR A 116 -0.16 -7.63 1.18
N ALA A 117 -0.12 -6.69 0.25
CA ALA A 117 0.20 -5.29 0.52
C ALA A 117 -0.83 -4.40 -0.15
N THR A 118 -1.23 -3.33 0.53
CA THR A 118 -2.12 -2.31 -0.04
C THR A 118 -1.44 -0.95 0.03
N LEU A 119 -1.31 -0.33 -1.14
CA LEU A 119 -0.72 0.99 -1.31
C LEU A 119 -1.76 1.94 -1.91
N THR A 120 -1.46 3.22 -1.93
CA THR A 120 -2.39 4.24 -2.43
C THR A 120 -1.74 5.09 -3.50
N ILE A 121 -2.52 5.48 -4.51
CA ILE A 121 -2.13 6.54 -5.45
C ILE A 121 -3.28 7.52 -5.62
N ASN A 122 -2.94 8.78 -5.85
CA ASN A 122 -3.91 9.81 -6.14
C ASN A 122 -3.77 10.25 -7.59
N VAL A 123 -4.88 10.25 -8.32
CA VAL A 123 -4.96 10.64 -9.73
C VAL A 123 -5.69 11.97 -9.85
N GLY A 124 -5.20 12.86 -10.68
CA GLY A 124 -5.71 14.21 -10.84
C GLY A 124 -4.90 15.23 -10.03
N GLU A 125 -5.42 16.43 -9.87
CA GLU A 125 -4.70 17.58 -9.30
C GLU A 125 -3.77 17.17 -8.16
N SER A 126 -2.47 17.49 -8.31
CA SER A 126 -1.54 17.46 -7.20
C SER A 126 -2.16 18.20 -6.04
N ILE A 127 -2.64 17.47 -5.05
CA ILE A 127 -2.71 18.08 -3.73
C ILE A 127 -1.24 18.39 -3.42
N THR A 128 -0.82 19.62 -3.70
CA THR A 128 0.33 20.22 -3.04
C THR A 128 0.25 19.71 -1.62
N PRO A 129 1.30 19.09 -1.04
CA PRO A 129 1.20 18.61 0.33
C PRO A 129 0.67 19.79 1.12
N SER A 130 -0.62 19.77 1.39
CA SER A 130 -1.24 20.71 2.31
C SER A 130 -0.44 20.49 3.58
N PRO A 131 0.05 21.55 4.25
CA PRO A 131 0.84 21.39 5.46
C PRO A 131 0.11 20.35 6.29
N THR A 132 0.82 19.28 6.63
CA THR A 132 0.39 18.13 7.45
C THR A 132 -0.90 18.49 8.17
N PRO A 133 -2.05 17.90 7.90
CA PRO A 133 -3.22 18.20 8.69
C PRO A 133 -2.77 17.95 10.11
N THR A 134 -2.69 19.01 10.89
CA THR A 134 -2.67 18.92 12.35
C THR A 134 -3.72 17.89 12.63
N ALA A 135 -3.32 16.74 13.16
CA ALA A 135 -4.15 15.55 13.29
C ALA A 135 -5.49 15.96 13.87
N GLU A 136 -6.46 16.26 13.02
CA GLU A 136 -7.84 16.17 13.41
C GLU A 136 -8.01 14.69 13.70
N THR A 137 -8.14 14.39 14.96
CA THR A 137 -8.30 13.05 15.51
C THR A 137 -9.64 12.51 15.02
N SER A 138 -9.70 12.17 13.75
CA SER A 138 -10.87 11.55 13.18
C SER A 138 -10.88 10.11 13.68
N ILE A 139 -11.75 9.84 14.63
CA ILE A 139 -11.95 8.50 15.21
C ILE A 139 -12.39 7.60 14.06
N PRO A 140 -11.60 6.56 13.70
CA PRO A 140 -11.95 5.61 12.64
C PRO A 140 -13.37 5.04 12.83
N GLY A 141 -14.07 4.80 11.72
CA GLY A 141 -15.48 4.38 11.76
C GLY A 141 -15.71 3.10 12.56
N TRP A 142 -14.77 2.14 12.52
CA TRP A 142 -14.87 0.90 13.28
C TRP A 142 -14.83 1.10 14.80
N ILE A 143 -14.17 2.16 15.29
CA ILE A 143 -14.17 2.52 16.72
C ILE A 143 -15.56 3.00 17.14
N LYS A 144 -16.19 3.82 16.30
CA LYS A 144 -17.57 4.26 16.53
C LYS A 144 -18.53 3.08 16.55
N ASN A 145 -18.32 2.10 15.68
CA ASN A 145 -19.11 0.88 15.64
C ASN A 145 -18.90 0.05 16.92
N ASN A 146 -17.64 -0.13 17.38
CA ASN A 146 -17.33 -0.82 18.63
C ASN A 146 -17.97 -0.13 19.84
N ALA A 147 -17.96 1.21 19.88
CA ALA A 147 -18.62 1.96 20.94
C ALA A 147 -20.16 1.76 20.92
N GLY A 148 -20.76 1.70 19.71
CA GLY A 148 -22.17 1.38 19.53
C GLY A 148 -22.50 -0.03 20.02
N TRP A 149 -21.76 -1.03 19.59
CA TRP A 149 -21.96 -2.43 19.99
C TRP A 149 -21.78 -2.65 21.49
N TRP A 150 -20.83 -1.95 22.11
CA TRP A 150 -20.65 -1.96 23.57
C TRP A 150 -21.85 -1.32 24.28
N ALA A 151 -22.31 -0.16 23.82
CA ALA A 151 -23.47 0.53 24.38
C ALA A 151 -24.76 -0.29 24.26
N ASP A 152 -24.89 -1.07 23.18
CA ASP A 152 -26.03 -1.98 22.93
C ASP A 152 -25.86 -3.36 23.60
N GLY A 153 -24.78 -3.58 24.36
CA GLY A 153 -24.50 -4.84 25.07
C GLY A 153 -24.12 -6.00 24.13
N GLN A 154 -23.73 -5.72 22.89
CA GLN A 154 -23.35 -6.74 21.90
C GLN A 154 -21.92 -7.22 22.08
N ILE A 155 -21.04 -6.42 22.71
CA ILE A 155 -19.69 -6.78 23.13
C ILE A 155 -19.51 -6.46 24.61
N ASP A 156 -18.65 -7.24 25.27
CA ASP A 156 -18.35 -7.04 26.70
C ASP A 156 -17.30 -5.94 26.95
N ASP A 157 -17.14 -5.52 28.20
CA ASP A 157 -16.20 -4.48 28.60
C ASP A 157 -14.75 -4.83 28.23
N ASN A 158 -14.36 -6.11 28.34
CA ASN A 158 -13.00 -6.55 28.04
C ASN A 158 -12.69 -6.41 26.56
N THR A 159 -13.62 -6.77 25.70
CA THR A 159 -13.49 -6.63 24.24
C THR A 159 -13.36 -5.17 23.85
N TYR A 160 -14.19 -4.29 24.44
CA TYR A 160 -14.13 -2.85 24.19
C TYR A 160 -12.80 -2.24 24.67
N VAL A 161 -12.37 -2.55 25.90
CA VAL A 161 -11.11 -2.06 26.47
C VAL A 161 -9.90 -2.55 25.67
N SER A 162 -9.92 -3.80 25.19
CA SER A 162 -8.86 -4.33 24.33
C SER A 162 -8.72 -3.55 23.03
N GLY A 163 -9.84 -3.13 22.43
CA GLY A 163 -9.85 -2.24 21.26
C GLY A 163 -9.19 -0.88 21.56
N LEU A 164 -9.51 -0.28 22.71
CA LEU A 164 -8.88 0.98 23.13
C LEU A 164 -7.38 0.84 23.40
N GLN A 165 -6.95 -0.25 24.03
CA GLN A 165 -5.53 -0.54 24.28
C GLN A 165 -4.76 -0.68 22.96
N TRP A 166 -5.36 -1.34 21.98
CA TRP A 166 -4.76 -1.45 20.64
C TRP A 166 -4.54 -0.08 20.00
N LEU A 167 -5.52 0.84 20.10
CA LEU A 167 -5.40 2.21 19.60
C LEU A 167 -4.26 3.00 20.24
N ILE A 168 -4.10 2.85 21.56
CA ILE A 168 -3.03 3.50 22.32
C ILE A 168 -1.67 2.93 21.90
N SER A 169 -1.58 1.59 21.81
CA SER A 169 -0.34 0.89 21.44
C SER A 169 0.13 1.22 20.01
N ASN A 170 -0.81 1.50 19.10
CA ASN A 170 -0.50 1.89 17.72
C ASN A 170 -0.41 3.42 17.51
N GLY A 171 -0.43 4.20 18.60
CA GLY A 171 -0.23 5.65 18.52
C GLY A 171 -1.39 6.46 17.92
N ILE A 172 -2.54 5.81 17.65
CA ILE A 172 -3.74 6.44 17.11
C ILE A 172 -4.44 7.29 18.17
N MET A 173 -4.39 6.83 19.43
CA MET A 173 -4.90 7.53 20.59
C MET A 173 -3.75 7.82 21.57
N LYS A 174 -3.67 9.06 22.05
CA LYS A 174 -2.72 9.45 23.10
C LYS A 174 -3.49 9.80 24.36
N ILE A 175 -3.09 9.24 25.48
CA ILE A 175 -3.56 9.62 26.80
C ILE A 175 -2.53 10.61 27.34
N SER A 176 -2.96 11.83 27.59
CA SER A 176 -2.15 12.88 28.23
C SER A 176 -2.40 12.91 29.73
#